data_ea98a71fea015239b64f83a38195604e
#
_entry.id   ea98a71fea015239b64f83a38195604e
#
_cell.length_a   1.000
_cell.length_b   1.000
_cell.length_c   1.000
_cell.angle_alpha   90.00
_cell.angle_beta   90.00
_cell.angle_gamma   90.00
#
_symmetry.space_group_name_H-M   'P 1'
#
loop_
_entity.id
_entity.type
_entity.pdbx_description
1 polymer ?
#
loop_
_entity_poly.entity_id
_entity_poly.type
_entity_poly.pdbx_seq_one_letter_code
_entity_poly.pdbx_strand_id
1 'polypeptide(L)'
;PMLSEFQKDKVLLSEKFREMMRLLIMGMAPLISFFCFTASDIIVILWTEKWIQCAFVFQILIVGAAFNPIGHMSLSLMQTVGNSALILKLEVPKKIIYCIYLAIGFCYGLVGLAVAQVLINITGALINMWATKRIVKYSYMRQIVDVLGYMVIAFIVGYIWFNMIHTGYMFFNILLMFMLIVF
;
A
#
# COMPACT_ATOMS: atom_id res chain seq x y z
N PRO A 1 -12.10 13.66 9.40
CA PRO A 1 -13.38 14.33 9.65
C PRO A 1 -14.58 13.41 9.44
N MET A 2 -14.67 12.65 8.33
CA MET A 2 -15.85 11.78 8.06
C MET A 2 -16.14 10.74 9.16
N LEU A 3 -15.11 10.08 9.70
CA LEU A 3 -15.30 9.06 10.75
C LEU A 3 -15.69 9.66 12.12
N SER A 4 -15.43 10.94 12.36
CA SER A 4 -15.76 11.59 13.64
C SER A 4 -17.26 11.72 13.90
N GLU A 5 -18.06 11.76 12.86
CA GLU A 5 -19.54 11.83 12.96
C GLU A 5 -20.15 10.52 13.51
N PHE A 6 -19.46 9.40 13.31
CA PHE A 6 -19.94 8.06 13.66
C PHE A 6 -19.34 7.49 14.95
N GLN A 7 -18.58 8.29 15.71
CA GLN A 7 -17.91 7.83 16.96
C GLN A 7 -18.86 7.22 18.00
N LYS A 8 -20.11 7.68 18.05
CA LYS A 8 -21.10 7.26 19.06
C LYS A 8 -21.66 5.86 18.79
N ASP A 9 -21.68 5.41 17.51
CA ASP A 9 -22.16 4.10 17.12
C ASP A 9 -21.01 3.24 16.57
N LYS A 10 -20.53 2.31 17.39
CA LYS A 10 -19.40 1.42 17.04
C LYS A 10 -19.70 0.48 15.88
N VAL A 11 -20.97 0.15 15.64
CA VAL A 11 -21.34 -0.74 14.54
C VAL A 11 -21.26 0.03 13.24
N LEU A 12 -21.89 1.19 13.19
CA LEU A 12 -21.87 2.07 12.03
C LEU A 12 -20.46 2.56 11.69
N LEU A 13 -19.66 2.88 12.72
CA LEU A 13 -18.23 3.22 12.55
C LEU A 13 -17.44 2.08 11.88
N SER A 14 -17.70 0.83 12.30
CA SER A 14 -17.05 -0.35 11.72
C SER A 14 -17.42 -0.58 10.25
N GLU A 15 -18.70 -0.40 9.90
CA GLU A 15 -19.18 -0.54 8.53
C GLU A 15 -18.60 0.55 7.61
N LYS A 16 -18.64 1.80 8.06
CA LYS A 16 -18.09 2.94 7.30
C LYS A 16 -16.57 2.85 7.15
N PHE A 17 -15.85 2.44 8.19
CA PHE A 17 -14.42 2.20 8.10
C PHE A 17 -14.09 1.12 7.06
N ARG A 18 -14.84 0.01 7.05
CA ARG A 18 -14.65 -1.07 6.08
C ARG A 18 -14.94 -0.61 4.64
N GLU A 19 -16.02 0.16 4.46
CA GLU A 19 -16.39 0.74 3.16
C GLU A 19 -15.27 1.65 2.63
N MET A 20 -14.77 2.56 3.47
CA MET A 20 -13.68 3.47 3.12
C MET A 20 -12.38 2.73 2.82
N MET A 21 -12.04 1.69 3.58
CA MET A 21 -10.88 0.84 3.33
C MET A 21 -10.96 0.15 1.97
N ARG A 22 -12.13 -0.40 1.62
CA ARG A 22 -12.35 -1.06 0.33
C ARG A 22 -12.23 -0.09 -0.84
N LEU A 23 -12.86 1.08 -0.74
CA LEU A 23 -12.77 2.11 -1.77
C LEU A 23 -11.32 2.57 -1.99
N LEU A 24 -10.57 2.75 -0.90
CA LEU A 24 -9.17 3.16 -0.97
C LEU A 24 -8.31 2.08 -1.65
N ILE A 25 -8.48 0.81 -1.27
CA ILE A 25 -7.72 -0.30 -1.87
C ILE A 25 -8.13 -0.50 -3.33
N MET A 26 -9.43 -0.40 -3.65
CA MET A 26 -9.94 -0.52 -5.01
C MET A 26 -9.34 0.53 -5.95
N GLY A 27 -9.15 1.77 -5.46
CA GLY A 27 -8.48 2.82 -6.24
C GLY A 27 -6.96 2.67 -6.32
N MET A 28 -6.32 2.21 -5.23
CA MET A 28 -4.86 2.11 -5.18
C MET A 28 -4.30 0.85 -5.86
N ALA A 29 -5.02 -0.27 -5.81
CA ALA A 29 -4.53 -1.54 -6.34
C ALA A 29 -4.23 -1.50 -7.86
N PRO A 30 -5.09 -0.92 -8.72
CA PRO A 30 -4.76 -0.74 -10.14
C PRO A 30 -3.55 0.17 -10.38
N LEU A 31 -3.42 1.26 -9.62
CA LEU A 31 -2.27 2.16 -9.72
C LEU A 31 -0.96 1.46 -9.37
N ILE A 32 -0.95 0.67 -8.30
CA ILE A 32 0.22 -0.11 -7.88
C ILE A 32 0.59 -1.13 -8.95
N SER A 33 -0.40 -1.85 -9.48
CA SER A 33 -0.21 -2.81 -10.58
C SER A 33 0.37 -2.11 -11.82
N PHE A 34 -0.20 -0.97 -12.21
CA PHE A 34 0.30 -0.15 -13.32
C PHE A 34 1.78 0.21 -13.14
N PHE A 35 2.13 0.86 -12.03
CA PHE A 35 3.51 1.28 -11.78
C PHE A 35 4.47 0.09 -11.67
N CYS A 36 4.01 -1.06 -11.18
CA CYS A 36 4.83 -2.26 -11.08
C CYS A 36 5.20 -2.82 -12.47
N PHE A 37 4.23 -2.92 -13.38
CA PHE A 37 4.46 -3.48 -14.72
C PHE A 37 5.14 -2.49 -15.68
N THR A 38 4.90 -1.19 -15.53
CA THR A 38 5.49 -0.15 -16.37
C THR A 38 6.75 0.49 -15.78
N ALA A 39 7.28 -0.05 -14.68
CA ALA A 39 8.42 0.50 -13.95
C ALA A 39 9.64 0.79 -14.84
N SER A 40 10.01 -0.16 -15.70
CA SER A 40 11.15 -0.03 -16.62
C SER A 40 10.91 1.09 -17.63
N ASP A 41 9.73 1.13 -18.21
CA ASP A 41 9.36 2.12 -19.22
C ASP A 41 9.34 3.53 -18.63
N ILE A 42 8.77 3.68 -17.44
CA ILE A 42 8.73 4.96 -16.72
C ILE A 42 10.15 5.46 -16.43
N ILE A 43 11.04 4.58 -15.96
CA ILE A 43 12.42 4.97 -15.65
C ILE A 43 13.17 5.38 -16.91
N VAL A 44 13.02 4.65 -18.01
CA VAL A 44 13.67 5.01 -19.26
C VAL A 44 13.17 6.35 -19.80
N ILE A 45 11.85 6.60 -19.72
CA ILE A 45 11.26 7.88 -20.17
C ILE A 45 11.73 9.06 -19.31
N LEU A 46 11.75 8.90 -17.97
CA LEU A 46 12.05 10.01 -17.05
C LEU A 46 13.54 10.24 -16.84
N TRP A 47 14.34 9.17 -16.81
CA TRP A 47 15.77 9.24 -16.42
C TRP A 47 16.74 8.62 -17.42
N THR A 48 16.30 8.12 -18.55
CA THR A 48 17.09 7.43 -19.58
C THR A 48 17.48 5.99 -19.23
N GLU A 49 17.98 5.25 -20.24
CA GLU A 49 18.38 3.83 -20.11
C GLU A 49 19.48 3.57 -19.07
N LYS A 50 20.29 4.59 -18.74
CA LYS A 50 21.38 4.47 -17.73
C LYS A 50 20.84 4.06 -16.35
N TRP A 51 19.58 4.34 -16.06
CA TRP A 51 18.94 4.10 -14.75
C TRP A 51 18.03 2.87 -14.74
N ILE A 52 18.05 2.05 -15.80
CA ILE A 52 17.17 0.87 -15.92
C ILE A 52 17.30 -0.11 -14.73
N GLN A 53 18.50 -0.20 -14.14
CA GLN A 53 18.74 -1.03 -12.95
C GLN A 53 17.92 -0.59 -11.73
N CYS A 54 17.52 0.69 -11.67
CA CYS A 54 16.67 1.20 -10.61
C CYS A 54 15.22 0.72 -10.75
N ALA A 55 14.80 0.22 -11.92
CA ALA A 55 13.44 -0.28 -12.13
C ALA A 55 13.09 -1.43 -11.17
N PHE A 56 14.02 -2.32 -10.92
CA PHE A 56 13.82 -3.42 -9.97
C PHE A 56 13.62 -2.90 -8.53
N VAL A 57 14.43 -1.94 -8.09
CA VAL A 57 14.28 -1.32 -6.78
C VAL A 57 12.95 -0.57 -6.67
N PHE A 58 12.57 0.13 -7.72
CA PHE A 58 11.29 0.84 -7.82
C PHE A 58 10.10 -0.12 -7.70
N GLN A 59 10.13 -1.27 -8.40
CA GLN A 59 9.10 -2.31 -8.29
C GLN A 59 8.96 -2.83 -6.85
N ILE A 60 10.08 -3.12 -6.16
CA ILE A 60 10.06 -3.55 -4.76
C ILE A 60 9.37 -2.48 -3.90
N LEU A 61 9.73 -1.21 -4.04
CA LEU A 61 9.20 -0.11 -3.25
C LEU A 61 7.70 0.10 -3.50
N ILE A 62 7.23 -0.04 -4.75
CA ILE A 62 5.81 0.09 -5.09
C ILE A 62 4.97 -1.01 -4.45
N VAL A 63 5.44 -2.26 -4.48
CA VAL A 63 4.77 -3.36 -3.78
C VAL A 63 4.66 -3.08 -2.28
N GLY A 64 5.73 -2.55 -1.68
CA GLY A 64 5.71 -2.12 -0.27
C GLY A 64 4.76 -0.96 -0.02
N ALA A 65 4.68 0.00 -0.93
CA ALA A 65 3.81 1.17 -0.81
C ALA A 65 2.31 0.81 -0.76
N ALA A 66 1.92 -0.37 -1.26
CA ALA A 66 0.56 -0.89 -1.18
C ALA A 66 0.02 -0.97 0.27
N PHE A 67 0.90 -1.15 1.24
CA PHE A 67 0.54 -1.28 2.65
C PHE A 67 0.40 0.06 3.38
N ASN A 68 0.94 1.15 2.85
CA ASN A 68 0.92 2.47 3.46
C ASN A 68 -0.50 3.01 3.69
N PRO A 69 -1.41 3.02 2.69
CA PRO A 69 -2.76 3.54 2.87
C PRO A 69 -3.53 2.80 3.98
N ILE A 70 -3.32 1.49 4.08
CA ILE A 70 -3.95 0.62 5.09
C ILE A 70 -3.50 1.03 6.50
N GLY A 71 -2.19 1.21 6.66
CA GLY A 71 -1.60 1.67 7.92
C GLY A 71 -2.09 3.05 8.33
N HIS A 72 -2.16 3.98 7.38
CA HIS A 72 -2.64 5.35 7.61
C HIS A 72 -4.13 5.41 7.95
N MET A 73 -4.99 4.65 7.25
CA MET A 73 -6.42 4.58 7.58
C MET A 73 -6.66 4.04 8.98
N SER A 74 -5.93 2.98 9.37
CA SER A 74 -6.01 2.42 10.71
C SER A 74 -5.55 3.42 11.79
N LEU A 75 -4.49 4.18 11.52
CA LEU A 75 -4.00 5.24 12.40
C LEU A 75 -5.02 6.38 12.51
N SER A 76 -5.60 6.81 11.40
CA SER A 76 -6.63 7.85 11.34
C SER A 76 -7.86 7.47 12.17
N LEU A 77 -8.27 6.21 12.15
CA LEU A 77 -9.35 5.72 13.02
C LEU A 77 -9.00 5.85 14.50
N MET A 78 -7.77 5.47 14.90
CA MET A 78 -7.33 5.62 16.29
C MET A 78 -7.31 7.09 16.76
N GLN A 79 -6.90 8.00 15.86
CA GLN A 79 -6.92 9.44 16.12
C GLN A 79 -8.37 9.94 16.29
N THR A 80 -9.27 9.48 15.42
CA THR A 80 -10.70 9.83 15.48
C THR A 80 -11.31 9.45 16.82
N VAL A 81 -11.01 8.26 17.33
CA VAL A 81 -11.54 7.77 18.63
C VAL A 81 -10.86 8.46 19.84
N GLY A 82 -9.84 9.32 19.59
CA GLY A 82 -9.18 10.10 20.64
C GLY A 82 -8.22 9.30 21.53
N ASN A 83 -7.79 8.11 21.09
CA ASN A 83 -6.92 7.26 21.90
C ASN A 83 -5.42 7.51 21.61
N SER A 84 -4.97 8.74 21.90
CA SER A 84 -3.58 9.17 21.66
C SER A 84 -2.55 8.35 22.44
N ALA A 85 -2.91 7.88 23.64
CA ALA A 85 -2.02 7.03 24.44
C ALA A 85 -1.76 5.67 23.77
N LEU A 86 -2.75 5.08 23.12
CA LEU A 86 -2.60 3.84 22.37
C LEU A 86 -1.69 4.05 21.16
N ILE A 87 -1.87 5.17 20.44
CA ILE A 87 -1.03 5.51 19.28
C ILE A 87 0.43 5.59 19.71
N LEU A 88 0.74 6.33 20.76
CA LEU A 88 2.12 6.47 21.26
C LEU A 88 2.72 5.13 21.68
N LYS A 89 1.97 4.30 22.41
CA LYS A 89 2.39 2.95 22.83
C LYS A 89 2.69 2.01 21.65
N LEU A 90 2.08 2.22 20.50
CA LEU A 90 2.33 1.43 19.29
C LEU A 90 3.43 2.03 18.42
N GLU A 91 3.52 3.36 18.31
CA GLU A 91 4.49 4.03 17.46
C GLU A 91 5.93 3.87 17.98
N VAL A 92 6.16 3.96 19.30
CA VAL A 92 7.50 3.84 19.86
C VAL A 92 8.16 2.48 19.53
N PRO A 93 7.55 1.31 19.85
CA PRO A 93 8.17 0.03 19.53
C PRO A 93 8.27 -0.21 18.02
N LYS A 94 7.33 0.29 17.21
CA LYS A 94 7.45 0.22 15.73
C LYS A 94 8.69 0.92 15.24
N LYS A 95 9.01 2.13 15.74
CA LYS A 95 10.20 2.87 15.33
C LYS A 95 11.49 2.13 15.66
N ILE A 96 11.56 1.43 16.79
CA ILE A 96 12.71 0.59 17.14
C ILE A 96 12.88 -0.55 16.13
N ILE A 97 11.80 -1.26 15.80
CA ILE A 97 11.82 -2.32 14.79
C ILE A 97 12.24 -1.79 13.41
N TYR A 98 11.76 -0.60 13.03
CA TYR A 98 12.11 0.04 11.77
C TYR A 98 13.61 0.38 11.69
N CYS A 99 14.20 0.87 12.78
CA CYS A 99 15.64 1.11 12.84
C CYS A 99 16.45 -0.18 12.66
N ILE A 100 15.98 -1.29 13.24
CA ILE A 100 16.63 -2.60 13.07
C ILE A 100 16.56 -3.05 11.59
N TYR A 101 15.37 -2.94 10.95
CA TYR A 101 15.23 -3.30 9.54
C TYR A 101 16.14 -2.46 8.64
N LEU A 102 16.24 -1.15 8.90
CA LEU A 102 17.11 -0.26 8.12
C LEU A 102 18.58 -0.58 8.35
N ALA A 103 19.00 -0.85 9.60
CA ALA A 103 20.37 -1.22 9.91
C ALA A 103 20.80 -2.52 9.20
N ILE A 104 19.93 -3.53 9.21
CA ILE A 104 20.17 -4.78 8.48
C ILE A 104 20.17 -4.53 6.97
N GLY A 105 19.17 -3.79 6.45
CA GLY A 105 19.05 -3.47 5.03
C GLY A 105 20.26 -2.73 4.48
N PHE A 106 20.86 -1.85 5.29
CA PHE A 106 22.06 -1.11 4.92
C PHE A 106 23.25 -2.03 4.59
N CYS A 107 23.39 -3.16 5.30
CA CYS A 107 24.45 -4.14 5.05
C CYS A 107 24.34 -4.83 3.68
N TYR A 108 23.14 -4.83 3.08
CA TYR A 108 22.86 -5.45 1.77
C TYR A 108 22.72 -4.43 0.63
N GLY A 109 23.11 -3.18 0.86
CA GLY A 109 23.08 -2.10 -0.14
C GLY A 109 21.69 -1.64 -0.51
N LEU A 110 21.52 -1.08 -1.72
CA LEU A 110 20.29 -0.43 -2.16
C LEU A 110 19.07 -1.38 -2.18
N VAL A 111 19.24 -2.59 -2.67
CA VAL A 111 18.16 -3.61 -2.70
C VAL A 111 17.78 -4.01 -1.27
N GLY A 112 18.76 -4.17 -0.39
CA GLY A 112 18.51 -4.45 1.03
C GLY A 112 17.69 -3.37 1.71
N LEU A 113 17.98 -2.08 1.44
CA LEU A 113 17.20 -0.95 1.94
C LEU A 113 15.78 -0.94 1.38
N ALA A 114 15.59 -1.26 0.10
CA ALA A 114 14.27 -1.36 -0.50
C ALA A 114 13.43 -2.47 0.17
N VAL A 115 14.01 -3.65 0.39
CA VAL A 115 13.35 -4.76 1.10
C VAL A 115 13.05 -4.36 2.55
N ALA A 116 13.99 -3.71 3.25
CA ALA A 116 13.75 -3.20 4.60
C ALA A 116 12.56 -2.24 4.65
N GLN A 117 12.42 -1.36 3.66
CA GLN A 117 11.27 -0.44 3.55
C GLN A 117 9.94 -1.20 3.35
N VAL A 118 9.92 -2.26 2.54
CA VAL A 118 8.75 -3.13 2.39
C VAL A 118 8.36 -3.78 3.73
N LEU A 119 9.34 -4.33 4.44
CA LEU A 119 9.11 -4.93 5.76
C LEU A 119 8.58 -3.92 6.78
N ILE A 120 9.08 -2.69 6.76
CA ILE A 120 8.58 -1.56 7.57
C ILE A 120 7.11 -1.32 7.28
N ASN A 121 6.74 -1.19 6.01
CA ASN A 121 5.37 -0.90 5.59
C ASN A 121 4.41 -2.03 5.98
N ILE A 122 4.79 -3.29 5.73
CA ILE A 122 4.01 -4.47 6.10
C ILE A 122 3.84 -4.55 7.62
N THR A 123 4.93 -4.46 8.37
CA THR A 123 4.90 -4.54 9.84
C THR A 123 4.06 -3.42 10.43
N GLY A 124 4.21 -2.19 9.92
CA GLY A 124 3.41 -1.04 10.33
C GLY A 124 1.91 -1.24 10.08
N ALA A 125 1.56 -1.71 8.88
CA ALA A 125 0.17 -1.99 8.53
C ALA A 125 -0.42 -3.10 9.43
N LEU A 126 0.29 -4.20 9.65
CA LEU A 126 -0.17 -5.32 10.47
C LEU A 126 -0.39 -4.91 11.94
N ILE A 127 0.52 -4.13 12.53
CA ILE A 127 0.38 -3.64 13.91
C ILE A 127 -0.83 -2.69 14.00
N ASN A 128 -1.00 -1.78 13.04
CA ASN A 128 -2.12 -0.85 13.01
C ASN A 128 -3.45 -1.57 12.80
N MET A 129 -3.52 -2.59 11.92
CA MET A 129 -4.70 -3.42 11.74
C MET A 129 -5.06 -4.22 13.00
N TRP A 130 -4.05 -4.72 13.73
CA TRP A 130 -4.28 -5.41 15.00
C TRP A 130 -4.85 -4.46 16.07
N ALA A 131 -4.37 -3.23 16.14
CA ALA A 131 -4.90 -2.22 17.04
C ALA A 131 -6.33 -1.79 16.65
N THR A 132 -6.62 -1.67 15.36
CA THR A 132 -7.95 -1.35 14.82
C THR A 132 -9.00 -2.36 15.27
N LYS A 133 -8.66 -3.66 15.30
CA LYS A 133 -9.56 -4.73 15.79
C LYS A 133 -10.07 -4.46 17.21
N ARG A 134 -9.31 -3.76 18.06
CA ARG A 134 -9.71 -3.43 19.43
C ARG A 134 -10.73 -2.28 19.51
N ILE A 135 -10.80 -1.47 18.47
CA ILE A 135 -11.65 -0.27 18.38
C ILE A 135 -12.95 -0.58 17.65
N VAL A 136 -12.86 -1.26 16.50
CA VAL A 136 -14.00 -1.61 15.64
C VAL A 136 -14.15 -3.11 15.52
N LYS A 137 -15.40 -3.59 15.30
CA LYS A 137 -15.72 -5.01 15.10
C LYS A 137 -15.33 -5.51 13.69
N TYR A 138 -14.15 -5.10 13.19
CA TYR A 138 -13.63 -5.52 11.91
C TYR A 138 -12.49 -6.52 12.13
N SER A 139 -12.78 -7.79 11.88
CA SER A 139 -11.84 -8.88 12.12
C SER A 139 -10.55 -8.69 11.32
N TYR A 140 -9.41 -8.92 11.96
CA TYR A 140 -8.08 -8.88 11.35
C TYR A 140 -7.98 -9.72 10.07
N MET A 141 -8.49 -10.95 10.09
CA MET A 141 -8.50 -11.84 8.92
C MET A 141 -9.32 -11.26 7.75
N ARG A 142 -10.47 -10.64 8.03
CA ARG A 142 -11.28 -10.01 6.98
C ARG A 142 -10.58 -8.81 6.37
N GLN A 143 -9.82 -8.05 7.17
CA GLN A 143 -9.01 -6.95 6.65
C GLN A 143 -7.94 -7.46 5.67
N ILE A 144 -7.23 -8.53 6.04
CA ILE A 144 -6.20 -9.14 5.17
C ILE A 144 -6.84 -9.69 3.89
N VAL A 145 -7.95 -10.41 3.99
CA VAL A 145 -8.63 -10.99 2.81
C VAL A 145 -9.15 -9.91 1.87
N ASP A 146 -9.76 -8.84 2.40
CA ASP A 146 -10.24 -7.72 1.59
C ASP A 146 -9.04 -7.05 0.87
N VAL A 147 -7.91 -6.82 1.54
CA VAL A 147 -6.69 -6.22 0.95
C VAL A 147 -6.07 -7.12 -0.12
N LEU A 148 -5.78 -8.37 0.23
CA LEU A 148 -5.13 -9.31 -0.68
C LEU A 148 -6.00 -9.63 -1.89
N GLY A 149 -7.32 -9.75 -1.70
CA GLY A 149 -8.26 -10.02 -2.80
C GLY A 149 -8.18 -8.94 -3.90
N TYR A 150 -8.29 -7.68 -3.54
CA TYR A 150 -8.19 -6.58 -4.52
C TYR A 150 -6.80 -6.48 -5.14
N MET A 151 -5.72 -6.70 -4.37
CA MET A 151 -4.36 -6.71 -4.90
C MET A 151 -4.15 -7.81 -5.92
N VAL A 152 -4.56 -9.05 -5.60
CA VAL A 152 -4.43 -10.20 -6.51
C VAL A 152 -5.19 -9.95 -7.81
N ILE A 153 -6.43 -9.48 -7.73
CA ILE A 153 -7.24 -9.15 -8.92
C ILE A 153 -6.53 -8.08 -9.76
N ALA A 154 -6.06 -6.99 -9.14
CA ALA A 154 -5.37 -5.92 -9.85
C ALA A 154 -4.08 -6.39 -10.53
N PHE A 155 -3.28 -7.25 -9.85
CA PHE A 155 -2.08 -7.81 -10.45
C PHE A 155 -2.37 -8.79 -11.59
N ILE A 156 -3.42 -9.61 -11.49
CA ILE A 156 -3.85 -10.50 -12.58
C ILE A 156 -4.28 -9.67 -13.79
N VAL A 157 -5.13 -8.67 -13.59
CA VAL A 157 -5.59 -7.79 -14.67
C VAL A 157 -4.42 -7.03 -15.29
N GLY A 158 -3.52 -6.48 -14.48
CA GLY A 158 -2.31 -5.80 -14.96
C GLY A 158 -1.37 -6.72 -15.74
N TYR A 159 -1.20 -7.97 -15.29
CA TYR A 159 -0.40 -8.96 -15.99
C TYR A 159 -0.99 -9.35 -17.34
N ILE A 160 -2.30 -9.61 -17.38
CA ILE A 160 -3.02 -9.94 -18.64
C ILE A 160 -2.90 -8.76 -19.61
N TRP A 161 -3.14 -7.55 -19.13
CA TRP A 161 -3.04 -6.34 -19.93
C TRP A 161 -1.62 -6.15 -20.49
N PHE A 162 -0.59 -6.28 -19.64
CA PHE A 162 0.81 -6.16 -20.05
C PHE A 162 1.18 -7.15 -21.14
N ASN A 163 0.73 -8.41 -21.06
CA ASN A 163 1.03 -9.42 -22.06
C ASN A 163 0.22 -9.30 -23.36
N MET A 164 -1.03 -8.81 -23.28
CA MET A 164 -1.92 -8.73 -24.46
C MET A 164 -1.71 -7.45 -25.28
N ILE A 165 -1.35 -6.35 -24.63
CA ILE A 165 -1.34 -5.01 -25.25
C ILE A 165 0.08 -4.42 -25.33
N HIS A 166 1.10 -5.18 -24.95
CA HIS A 166 2.50 -4.75 -25.08
C HIS A 166 2.89 -4.69 -26.58
N THR A 167 2.23 -3.78 -27.29
CA THR A 167 2.62 -3.35 -28.63
C THR A 167 3.82 -2.42 -28.49
N GLY A 168 4.75 -2.45 -29.46
CA GLY A 168 6.02 -1.71 -29.38
C GLY A 168 5.96 -0.17 -29.21
N TYR A 169 4.78 0.38 -28.93
CA TYR A 169 4.56 1.80 -28.67
C TYR A 169 4.41 2.06 -27.15
N MET A 170 5.54 2.14 -26.47
CA MET A 170 5.68 2.33 -25.01
C MET A 170 4.80 3.47 -24.46
N PHE A 171 4.82 4.63 -25.10
CA PHE A 171 4.04 5.80 -24.66
C PHE A 171 2.53 5.61 -24.78
N PHE A 172 2.08 4.95 -25.84
CA PHE A 172 0.66 4.67 -26.08
C PHE A 172 0.10 3.69 -25.06
N ASN A 173 0.89 2.67 -24.69
CA ASN A 173 0.51 1.69 -23.66
C ASN A 173 0.35 2.33 -22.28
N ILE A 174 1.24 3.26 -21.90
CA ILE A 174 1.16 4.00 -20.64
C ILE A 174 -0.10 4.86 -20.62
N LEU A 175 -0.38 5.59 -21.70
CA LEU A 175 -1.55 6.44 -21.81
C LEU A 175 -2.86 5.65 -21.76
N LEU A 176 -2.93 4.53 -22.48
CA LEU A 176 -4.11 3.66 -22.54
C LEU A 176 -4.41 3.01 -21.18
N MET A 177 -3.38 2.57 -20.47
CA MET A 177 -3.56 2.01 -19.13
C MET A 177 -4.00 3.06 -18.12
N PHE A 178 -3.45 4.28 -18.21
CA PHE A 178 -3.89 5.39 -17.36
C PHE A 178 -5.36 5.74 -17.60
N MET A 179 -5.79 5.77 -18.86
CA MET A 179 -7.20 6.00 -19.22
C MET A 179 -8.13 4.91 -18.69
N LEU A 180 -7.74 3.62 -18.77
CA LEU A 180 -8.53 2.49 -18.26
C LEU A 180 -8.65 2.47 -16.73
N ILE A 181 -7.75 3.13 -16.02
CA ILE A 181 -7.78 3.21 -14.55
C ILE A 181 -8.62 4.39 -14.07
N VAL A 182 -8.68 5.47 -14.84
CA VAL A 182 -9.37 6.72 -14.45
C VAL A 182 -10.86 6.68 -14.83
N PHE A 183 -11.25 5.90 -15.82
CA PHE A 183 -12.63 5.71 -16.30
C PHE A 183 -13.13 4.30 -15.98
#